data_b3bdced26c8bb202db53272c2bfec4f3
#
_entry.id   b3bdced26c8bb202db53272c2bfec4f3
#
_cell.length_a   1.000
_cell.length_b   1.000
_cell.length_c   1.000
_cell.angle_alpha   90.00
_cell.angle_beta   90.00
_cell.angle_gamma   90.00
#
_symmetry.space_group_name_H-M   'P 1'
#
loop_
_entity.id
_entity.type
_entity.pdbx_description
1 polymer ?
#
loop_
_entity_poly.entity_id
_entity_poly.type
_entity_poly.pdbx_seq_one_letter_code
_entity_poly.pdbx_strand_id
1 'polypeptide(L)'
;MPHSHLPVLFEALYRGERHVGFGHPEGGTPQTLYRVEDGQVAAAFIATDGSEEALRAALTEGAATVVVTAGDPALRLLPPLLPQATGNALLSGFMGTHKKKWGGESAPEDGEFTPPKWFFKGFGDWVKLPGEDLVVPARPVALIEEPEIALVYVNDADGIPHYAGYTFGNDLCDIGLHRQDPGYNPYCKLCDTALTPWLFLGPPPRTVTGRVTIVRDGATAWEGPFDCGDDALYYRIQDMADHLFTFPAVRRPGLVNYVLLGADEASFHDGFRIADGDRIAIDVKSHGVTFENRVRYVSPAPYTTPAPVATA
;
A
#
# COMPACT_ATOMS: atom_id res chain seq x y z
N MET A 1 13.22 -22.80 6.37
CA MET A 1 14.07 -22.65 5.19
C MET A 1 14.61 -21.24 5.23
N PRO A 2 15.90 -20.98 4.95
CA PRO A 2 16.37 -19.60 4.89
C PRO A 2 15.56 -18.89 3.83
N HIS A 3 15.03 -17.71 4.15
CA HIS A 3 14.33 -16.85 3.22
C HIS A 3 15.26 -16.57 2.04
N SER A 4 14.94 -17.14 0.86
CA SER A 4 15.56 -16.71 -0.37
C SER A 4 15.32 -15.19 -0.41
N HIS A 5 16.39 -14.40 -0.45
CA HIS A 5 16.31 -12.96 -0.51
C HIS A 5 15.51 -12.58 -1.76
N LEU A 6 14.21 -12.31 -1.55
CA LEU A 6 13.41 -11.74 -2.62
C LEU A 6 14.07 -10.41 -3.01
N PRO A 7 14.27 -10.16 -4.29
CA PRO A 7 14.86 -8.91 -4.73
C PRO A 7 13.94 -7.75 -4.36
N VAL A 8 14.50 -6.75 -3.69
CA VAL A 8 13.79 -5.56 -3.21
C VAL A 8 14.43 -4.33 -3.81
N LEU A 9 13.61 -3.41 -4.27
CA LEU A 9 13.98 -2.08 -4.70
C LEU A 9 13.31 -1.06 -3.78
N PHE A 10 13.99 0.05 -3.51
CA PHE A 10 13.38 1.20 -2.84
C PHE A 10 13.85 2.50 -3.47
N GLU A 11 13.02 3.53 -3.36
CA GLU A 11 13.36 4.88 -3.76
C GLU A 11 13.50 5.79 -2.56
N ALA A 12 14.35 6.80 -2.68
CA ALA A 12 14.57 7.78 -1.64
C ALA A 12 14.95 9.15 -2.22
N LEU A 13 14.66 10.19 -1.46
CA LEU A 13 15.34 11.49 -1.62
C LEU A 13 16.53 11.52 -0.69
N TYR A 14 17.69 11.79 -1.24
CA TYR A 14 18.90 12.10 -0.48
C TYR A 14 19.37 13.51 -0.83
N ARG A 15 19.36 14.39 0.16
CA ARG A 15 19.65 15.82 -0.02
C ARG A 15 18.80 16.49 -1.12
N GLY A 16 17.54 16.03 -1.25
CA GLY A 16 16.58 16.55 -2.23
C GLY A 16 16.67 15.94 -3.63
N GLU A 17 17.64 15.08 -3.91
CA GLU A 17 17.77 14.38 -5.19
C GLU A 17 17.23 12.95 -5.08
N ARG A 18 16.55 12.48 -6.13
CA ARG A 18 15.97 11.13 -6.17
C ARG A 18 17.04 10.08 -6.44
N HIS A 19 16.97 9.01 -5.68
CA HIS A 19 17.86 7.85 -5.78
C HIS A 19 17.07 6.56 -5.69
N VAL A 20 17.66 5.51 -6.21
CA VAL A 20 17.17 4.12 -6.05
C VAL A 20 18.24 3.30 -5.33
N GLY A 21 17.78 2.38 -4.49
CA GLY A 21 18.60 1.39 -3.81
C GLY A 21 18.01 -0.01 -3.94
N PHE A 22 18.81 -1.02 -3.65
CA PHE A 22 18.41 -2.42 -3.72
C PHE A 22 18.66 -3.12 -2.38
N GLY A 23 17.69 -3.94 -1.96
CA GLY A 23 17.69 -4.59 -0.66
C GLY A 23 16.99 -3.75 0.42
N HIS A 24 17.01 -4.26 1.65
CA HIS A 24 16.52 -3.54 2.82
C HIS A 24 17.68 -2.79 3.47
N PRO A 25 17.60 -1.47 3.67
CA PRO A 25 18.56 -0.77 4.51
C PRO A 25 18.41 -1.25 5.96
N GLU A 26 19.34 -2.04 6.42
CA GLU A 26 19.44 -2.43 7.83
C GLU A 26 20.16 -1.34 8.63
N GLY A 27 19.75 -1.13 9.89
CA GLY A 27 20.34 -0.12 10.75
C GLY A 27 21.87 -0.28 10.87
N GLY A 28 22.60 0.80 10.53
CA GLY A 28 24.06 0.83 10.57
C GLY A 28 24.78 0.20 9.37
N THR A 29 24.09 -0.48 8.46
CA THR A 29 24.71 -1.05 7.26
C THR A 29 24.75 0.00 6.14
N PRO A 30 25.93 0.30 5.55
CA PRO A 30 26.03 1.22 4.42
C PRO A 30 25.27 0.66 3.19
N GLN A 31 24.50 1.53 2.55
CA GLN A 31 23.76 1.24 1.32
C GLN A 31 24.27 2.12 0.18
N THR A 32 24.50 1.53 -0.99
CA THR A 32 24.78 2.29 -2.21
C THR A 32 23.46 2.70 -2.84
N LEU A 33 23.27 4.00 -3.05
CA LEU A 33 22.17 4.57 -3.78
C LEU A 33 22.65 5.06 -5.14
N TYR A 34 21.82 4.89 -6.14
CA TYR A 34 22.05 5.31 -7.52
C TYR A 34 21.12 6.47 -7.84
N ARG A 35 21.69 7.58 -8.30
CA ARG A 35 20.90 8.76 -8.68
C ARG A 35 20.03 8.44 -9.89
N VAL A 36 18.76 8.81 -9.81
CA VAL A 36 17.79 8.67 -10.90
C VAL A 36 17.00 9.96 -11.07
N GLU A 37 16.50 10.18 -12.28
CA GLU A 37 15.57 11.27 -12.56
C GLU A 37 14.14 10.85 -12.16
N ASP A 38 13.25 11.85 -12.01
CA ASP A 38 11.83 11.57 -11.73
C ASP A 38 11.21 10.75 -12.88
N GLY A 39 10.47 9.71 -12.52
CA GLY A 39 9.87 8.78 -13.49
C GLY A 39 10.83 7.77 -14.14
N GLN A 40 12.16 7.89 -13.93
CA GLN A 40 13.13 6.99 -14.55
C GLN A 40 12.95 5.53 -14.10
N VAL A 41 12.65 5.31 -12.81
CA VAL A 41 12.42 3.95 -12.29
C VAL A 41 11.19 3.34 -12.95
N ALA A 42 10.07 4.08 -13.04
CA ALA A 42 8.87 3.63 -13.73
C ALA A 42 9.12 3.33 -15.22
N ALA A 43 9.84 4.22 -15.91
CA ALA A 43 10.22 4.00 -17.32
C ALA A 43 11.11 2.75 -17.50
N ALA A 44 12.02 2.49 -16.56
CA ALA A 44 12.86 1.30 -16.59
C ALA A 44 12.03 0.02 -16.43
N PHE A 45 11.02 -0.01 -15.53
CA PHE A 45 10.09 -1.14 -15.42
C PHE A 45 9.36 -1.43 -16.72
N ILE A 46 8.83 -0.42 -17.39
CA ILE A 46 8.14 -0.54 -18.67
C ILE A 46 9.09 -1.08 -19.75
N ALA A 47 10.31 -0.54 -19.83
CA ALA A 47 11.28 -0.89 -20.87
C ALA A 47 11.87 -2.31 -20.72
N THR A 48 11.91 -2.83 -19.49
CA THR A 48 12.56 -4.12 -19.17
C THR A 48 11.57 -5.26 -19.00
N ASP A 49 10.28 -5.00 -19.14
CA ASP A 49 9.18 -5.96 -18.92
C ASP A 49 9.33 -6.73 -17.60
N GLY A 50 9.77 -6.03 -16.55
CA GLY A 50 9.95 -6.57 -15.19
C GLY A 50 11.16 -7.51 -15.01
N SER A 51 12.06 -7.65 -15.99
CA SER A 51 13.31 -8.40 -15.81
C SER A 51 14.20 -7.73 -14.78
N GLU A 52 14.45 -8.40 -13.64
CA GLU A 52 15.28 -7.85 -12.54
C GLU A 52 16.68 -7.46 -12.99
N GLU A 53 17.35 -8.32 -13.76
CA GLU A 53 18.71 -8.08 -14.24
C GLU A 53 18.75 -6.85 -15.15
N ALA A 54 17.84 -6.77 -16.13
CA ALA A 54 17.76 -5.63 -17.06
C ALA A 54 17.36 -4.35 -16.33
N LEU A 55 16.42 -4.42 -15.37
CA LEU A 55 16.01 -3.29 -14.53
C LEU A 55 17.18 -2.75 -13.72
N ARG A 56 17.92 -3.65 -13.05
CA ARG A 56 19.11 -3.28 -12.28
C ARG A 56 20.16 -2.63 -13.18
N ALA A 57 20.46 -3.19 -14.33
CA ALA A 57 21.40 -2.61 -15.29
C ALA A 57 20.95 -1.21 -15.73
N ALA A 58 19.68 -1.05 -16.13
CA ALA A 58 19.12 0.23 -16.58
C ALA A 58 19.18 1.34 -15.51
N LEU A 59 19.12 0.99 -14.23
CA LEU A 59 19.13 1.94 -13.12
C LEU A 59 20.52 2.19 -12.51
N THR A 60 21.49 1.33 -12.78
CA THR A 60 22.82 1.45 -12.14
C THR A 60 23.96 1.79 -13.13
N GLU A 61 23.81 1.43 -14.41
CA GLU A 61 24.86 1.66 -15.40
C GLU A 61 25.06 3.15 -15.66
N GLY A 62 26.27 3.65 -15.39
CA GLY A 62 26.61 5.06 -15.55
C GLY A 62 25.98 6.02 -14.53
N ALA A 63 25.18 5.53 -13.59
CA ALA A 63 24.54 6.36 -12.57
C ALA A 63 25.55 6.90 -11.54
N ALA A 64 25.40 8.14 -11.14
CA ALA A 64 26.15 8.68 -10.00
C ALA A 64 25.69 7.96 -8.71
N THR A 65 26.65 7.67 -7.85
CA THR A 65 26.38 6.91 -6.62
C THR A 65 26.69 7.69 -5.36
N VAL A 66 25.96 7.37 -4.30
CA VAL A 66 26.26 7.83 -2.94
C VAL A 66 26.10 6.66 -1.97
N VAL A 67 26.94 6.62 -0.95
CA VAL A 67 26.80 5.61 0.14
C VAL A 67 26.18 6.30 1.33
N VAL A 68 25.08 5.73 1.83
CA VAL A 68 24.32 6.24 2.98
C VAL A 68 24.15 5.14 4.01
N THR A 69 23.85 5.50 5.25
CA THR A 69 23.44 4.55 6.30
C THR A 69 21.97 4.74 6.63
N ALA A 70 21.27 3.68 7.00
CA ALA A 70 19.92 3.80 7.51
C ALA A 70 19.92 4.72 8.74
N GLY A 71 18.97 5.67 8.78
CA GLY A 71 18.90 6.69 9.82
C GLY A 71 19.68 7.99 9.51
N ASP A 72 20.36 8.10 8.37
CA ASP A 72 20.89 9.40 7.92
C ASP A 72 19.73 10.41 7.79
N PRO A 73 19.75 11.54 8.50
CA PRO A 73 18.66 12.52 8.50
C PRO A 73 18.42 13.18 7.13
N ALA A 74 19.39 13.09 6.21
CA ALA A 74 19.24 13.56 4.84
C ALA A 74 18.56 12.54 3.93
N LEU A 75 18.34 11.30 4.40
CA LEU A 75 17.69 10.23 3.67
C LEU A 75 16.19 10.22 4.00
N ARG A 76 15.35 10.42 2.99
CA ARG A 76 13.89 10.28 3.10
C ARG A 76 13.43 9.22 2.11
N LEU A 77 12.93 8.11 2.61
CA LEU A 77 12.33 7.06 1.79
C LEU A 77 11.07 7.57 1.08
N LEU A 78 10.70 6.94 -0.02
CA LEU A 78 9.50 7.24 -0.79
C LEU A 78 8.63 5.97 -0.92
N PRO A 79 7.29 6.12 -1.07
CA PRO A 79 6.47 5.01 -1.54
C PRO A 79 6.97 4.49 -2.90
N PRO A 80 6.83 3.19 -3.19
CA PRO A 80 7.33 2.61 -4.43
C PRO A 80 6.78 3.31 -5.69
N LEU A 81 7.64 3.73 -6.60
CA LEU A 81 7.28 4.40 -7.86
C LEU A 81 6.43 5.67 -7.71
N LEU A 82 6.46 6.33 -6.54
CA LEU A 82 5.65 7.53 -6.32
C LEU A 82 6.08 8.64 -7.28
N PRO A 83 5.21 9.10 -8.21
CA PRO A 83 5.55 10.19 -9.13
C PRO A 83 5.67 11.53 -8.38
N GLN A 84 6.44 12.47 -8.93
CA GLN A 84 6.57 13.81 -8.36
C GLN A 84 5.19 14.51 -8.27
N ALA A 85 4.38 14.37 -9.31
CA ALA A 85 2.98 14.80 -9.27
C ALA A 85 2.14 13.68 -8.63
N THR A 86 1.95 13.74 -7.31
CA THR A 86 1.28 12.70 -6.51
C THR A 86 -0.15 12.39 -6.95
N GLY A 87 -0.84 13.31 -7.63
CA GLY A 87 -2.12 13.05 -8.31
C GLY A 87 -2.03 12.05 -9.48
N ASN A 88 -0.82 11.66 -9.89
CA ASN A 88 -0.58 10.57 -10.83
C ASN A 88 -0.29 9.22 -10.13
N ALA A 89 -0.60 9.10 -8.87
CA ALA A 89 -0.66 7.82 -8.17
C ALA A 89 -2.07 7.62 -7.61
N LEU A 90 -2.66 6.48 -7.90
CA LEU A 90 -3.99 6.07 -7.44
C LEU A 90 -3.84 4.94 -6.44
N LEU A 91 -4.40 5.14 -5.25
CA LEU A 91 -4.53 4.10 -4.24
C LEU A 91 -5.97 3.60 -4.25
N SER A 92 -6.13 2.32 -4.46
CA SER A 92 -7.43 1.64 -4.52
C SER A 92 -7.29 0.20 -4.01
N GLY A 93 -8.39 -0.53 -3.90
CA GLY A 93 -8.31 -1.91 -3.46
C GLY A 93 -9.63 -2.66 -3.58
N PHE A 94 -9.59 -3.90 -3.14
CA PHE A 94 -10.72 -4.81 -3.15
C PHE A 94 -11.13 -5.20 -1.73
N MET A 95 -12.42 -5.44 -1.52
CA MET A 95 -12.99 -5.89 -0.26
C MET A 95 -13.61 -7.28 -0.38
N GLY A 96 -13.56 -8.02 0.73
CA GLY A 96 -14.21 -9.33 0.81
C GLY A 96 -13.54 -10.40 -0.03
N THR A 97 -12.25 -10.27 -0.24
CA THR A 97 -11.48 -11.12 -1.16
C THR A 97 -10.99 -12.42 -0.57
N HIS A 98 -10.92 -12.55 0.76
CA HIS A 98 -10.35 -13.72 1.43
C HIS A 98 -11.32 -14.90 1.54
N LYS A 99 -10.82 -16.12 1.33
CA LYS A 99 -11.56 -17.39 1.43
C LYS A 99 -12.35 -17.54 2.72
N LYS A 100 -11.83 -17.05 3.83
CA LYS A 100 -12.50 -17.13 5.14
C LYS A 100 -13.89 -16.49 5.13
N LYS A 101 -14.08 -15.43 4.33
CA LYS A 101 -15.39 -14.79 4.12
C LYS A 101 -16.34 -15.60 3.22
N TRP A 102 -15.82 -16.64 2.59
CA TRP A 102 -16.51 -17.52 1.64
C TRP A 102 -16.48 -18.99 2.08
N GLY A 103 -16.45 -19.24 3.40
CA GLY A 103 -16.47 -20.60 3.96
C GLY A 103 -15.19 -21.40 3.72
N GLY A 104 -14.08 -20.75 3.35
CA GLY A 104 -12.81 -21.40 3.07
C GLY A 104 -12.61 -21.84 1.61
N GLU A 105 -13.57 -21.54 0.74
CA GLU A 105 -13.57 -21.97 -0.67
C GLU A 105 -12.82 -20.94 -1.55
N SER A 106 -12.38 -21.41 -2.72
CA SER A 106 -11.94 -20.57 -3.84
C SER A 106 -13.07 -20.32 -4.82
N ALA A 107 -12.98 -19.26 -5.62
CA ALA A 107 -13.91 -19.03 -6.71
C ALA A 107 -13.88 -20.21 -7.70
N PRO A 108 -15.03 -20.64 -8.25
CA PRO A 108 -15.08 -21.71 -9.24
C PRO A 108 -14.25 -21.37 -10.48
N GLU A 109 -13.44 -22.30 -10.96
CA GLU A 109 -12.60 -22.09 -12.16
C GLU A 109 -13.43 -21.88 -13.43
N ASP A 110 -14.56 -22.56 -13.55
CA ASP A 110 -15.45 -22.53 -14.72
C ASP A 110 -16.67 -21.62 -14.52
N GLY A 111 -16.69 -20.81 -13.46
CA GLY A 111 -17.79 -19.91 -13.15
C GLY A 111 -17.70 -18.57 -13.88
N GLU A 112 -18.86 -17.90 -14.06
CA GLU A 112 -18.86 -16.49 -14.47
C GLU A 112 -18.19 -15.65 -13.40
N PHE A 113 -17.16 -14.85 -13.77
CA PHE A 113 -16.45 -13.99 -12.86
C PHE A 113 -17.35 -12.86 -12.34
N THR A 114 -17.62 -12.87 -11.05
CA THR A 114 -18.27 -11.75 -10.35
C THR A 114 -17.19 -10.96 -9.61
N PRO A 115 -16.93 -9.71 -9.99
CA PRO A 115 -15.85 -8.94 -9.37
C PRO A 115 -16.09 -8.68 -7.88
N PRO A 116 -15.04 -8.67 -7.05
CA PRO A 116 -15.15 -8.21 -5.68
C PRO A 116 -15.52 -6.72 -5.63
N LYS A 117 -15.97 -6.25 -4.48
CA LYS A 117 -16.19 -4.82 -4.27
C LYS A 117 -14.87 -4.10 -4.39
N TRP A 118 -14.82 -3.09 -5.26
CA TRP A 118 -13.68 -2.19 -5.41
C TRP A 118 -13.92 -0.89 -4.67
N PHE A 119 -12.85 -0.25 -4.18
CA PHE A 119 -12.91 1.07 -3.55
C PHE A 119 -11.76 1.97 -4.01
N PHE A 120 -12.06 3.25 -4.05
CA PHE A 120 -11.07 4.32 -4.12
C PHE A 120 -10.61 4.63 -2.70
N LYS A 121 -9.28 4.73 -2.50
CA LYS A 121 -8.70 5.04 -1.20
C LYS A 121 -8.09 6.44 -1.16
N GLY A 122 -7.48 6.87 -2.26
CA GLY A 122 -6.85 8.18 -2.35
C GLY A 122 -5.86 8.30 -3.50
N PHE A 123 -5.11 9.40 -3.42
CA PHE A 123 -3.99 9.67 -4.32
C PHE A 123 -2.65 9.50 -3.58
N GLY A 124 -1.54 9.64 -4.29
CA GLY A 124 -0.21 9.37 -3.74
C GLY A 124 0.18 10.22 -2.53
N ASP A 125 -0.40 11.41 -2.34
CA ASP A 125 -0.18 12.26 -1.16
C ASP A 125 -0.90 11.76 0.10
N TRP A 126 -1.86 10.82 -0.04
CA TRP A 126 -2.53 10.17 1.10
C TRP A 126 -1.79 8.92 1.59
N VAL A 127 -0.79 8.46 0.83
CA VAL A 127 0.07 7.35 1.25
C VAL A 127 1.02 7.83 2.33
N LYS A 128 1.02 7.15 3.47
CA LYS A 128 1.95 7.38 4.58
C LYS A 128 3.03 6.32 4.61
N LEU A 129 4.21 6.73 5.01
CA LEU A 129 5.31 5.81 5.25
C LEU A 129 5.35 5.36 6.72
N PRO A 130 6.10 4.31 7.05
CA PRO A 130 6.37 3.93 8.43
C PRO A 130 6.86 5.12 9.27
N GLY A 131 6.31 5.27 10.47
CA GLY A 131 6.60 6.36 11.40
C GLY A 131 5.77 7.64 11.21
N GLU A 132 5.06 7.80 10.09
CA GLU A 132 4.12 8.92 9.90
C GLU A 132 2.77 8.65 10.58
N ASP A 133 2.05 9.73 10.93
CA ASP A 133 0.71 9.62 11.49
C ASP A 133 -0.30 9.18 10.43
N LEU A 134 -1.20 8.24 10.78
CA LEU A 134 -2.40 7.92 9.99
C LEU A 134 -3.54 8.80 10.46
N VAL A 135 -3.88 9.77 9.64
CA VAL A 135 -4.90 10.76 9.96
C VAL A 135 -6.29 10.21 9.65
N VAL A 136 -7.18 10.34 10.61
CA VAL A 136 -8.58 9.93 10.51
C VAL A 136 -9.49 11.06 11.02
N PRO A 137 -10.81 11.06 10.67
CA PRO A 137 -11.75 12.03 11.20
C PRO A 137 -11.77 12.05 12.73
N ALA A 138 -12.08 13.22 13.34
CA ALA A 138 -12.10 13.40 14.80
C ALA A 138 -13.08 12.48 15.53
N ARG A 139 -14.06 11.94 14.85
CA ARG A 139 -15.11 11.08 15.41
C ARG A 139 -15.40 9.90 14.52
N PRO A 140 -14.45 8.99 14.36
CA PRO A 140 -14.71 7.76 13.62
C PRO A 140 -15.74 6.92 14.39
N VAL A 141 -16.54 6.16 13.69
CA VAL A 141 -17.51 5.24 14.32
C VAL A 141 -16.79 4.05 14.95
N ALA A 142 -15.93 3.39 14.18
CA ALA A 142 -15.03 2.34 14.66
C ALA A 142 -13.94 2.07 13.61
N LEU A 143 -12.71 2.23 13.99
CA LEU A 143 -11.58 1.96 13.10
C LEU A 143 -11.22 0.49 13.05
N ILE A 144 -10.66 0.07 11.92
CA ILE A 144 -10.05 -1.23 11.68
C ILE A 144 -8.74 -1.03 10.95
N GLU A 145 -7.70 -1.72 11.39
CA GLU A 145 -6.45 -1.89 10.66
C GLU A 145 -6.58 -3.10 9.74
N GLU A 146 -6.07 -2.98 8.54
CA GLU A 146 -6.11 -4.03 7.53
C GLU A 146 -4.70 -4.22 6.94
N PRO A 147 -3.89 -5.19 7.45
CA PRO A 147 -2.60 -5.52 6.86
C PRO A 147 -2.81 -6.20 5.51
N GLU A 148 -2.29 -5.59 4.44
CA GLU A 148 -2.57 -6.00 3.08
C GLU A 148 -1.32 -6.05 2.21
N ILE A 149 -1.38 -6.86 1.15
CA ILE A 149 -0.51 -6.73 -0.01
C ILE A 149 -1.09 -5.65 -0.91
N ALA A 150 -0.25 -4.73 -1.35
CA ALA A 150 -0.55 -3.78 -2.41
C ALA A 150 0.24 -4.13 -3.66
N LEU A 151 -0.45 -4.49 -4.74
CA LEU A 151 0.18 -4.64 -6.06
C LEU A 151 0.52 -3.26 -6.62
N VAL A 152 1.64 -3.15 -7.30
CA VAL A 152 2.09 -1.90 -7.90
C VAL A 152 2.15 -2.06 -9.41
N TYR A 153 1.41 -1.21 -10.12
CA TYR A 153 1.42 -1.13 -11.57
C TYR A 153 1.79 0.29 -12.01
N VAL A 154 2.44 0.39 -13.15
CA VAL A 154 2.69 1.66 -13.83
C VAL A 154 2.16 1.60 -15.26
N ASN A 155 1.37 2.59 -15.65
CA ASN A 155 0.83 2.66 -16.99
C ASN A 155 1.84 3.31 -17.94
N ASP A 156 2.03 2.73 -19.11
CA ASP A 156 2.83 3.33 -20.17
C ASP A 156 2.14 4.49 -20.90
N ALA A 157 2.73 4.96 -21.99
CA ALA A 157 2.21 6.07 -22.78
C ALA A 157 0.86 5.74 -23.49
N ASP A 158 0.59 4.47 -23.72
CA ASP A 158 -0.64 3.96 -24.34
C ASP A 158 -1.70 3.59 -23.27
N GLY A 159 -1.37 3.75 -21.99
CA GLY A 159 -2.23 3.40 -20.86
C GLY A 159 -2.27 1.89 -20.61
N ILE A 160 -1.25 1.14 -21.02
CA ILE A 160 -1.11 -0.28 -20.71
C ILE A 160 -0.48 -0.40 -19.31
N PRO A 161 -1.14 -1.09 -18.36
CA PRO A 161 -0.60 -1.28 -17.03
C PRO A 161 0.50 -2.36 -17.02
N HIS A 162 1.70 -2.00 -16.59
CA HIS A 162 2.83 -2.90 -16.38
C HIS A 162 2.96 -3.21 -14.89
N TYR A 163 2.94 -4.48 -14.54
CA TYR A 163 3.15 -4.92 -13.17
C TYR A 163 4.62 -4.72 -12.77
N ALA A 164 4.85 -3.96 -11.69
CA ALA A 164 6.19 -3.66 -11.21
C ALA A 164 6.62 -4.52 -10.01
N GLY A 165 5.66 -5.03 -9.25
CA GLY A 165 5.91 -5.77 -8.02
C GLY A 165 4.82 -5.53 -6.98
N TYR A 166 5.13 -5.80 -5.72
CA TYR A 166 4.20 -5.61 -4.62
C TYR A 166 4.89 -4.99 -3.39
N THR A 167 4.09 -4.42 -2.53
CA THR A 167 4.50 -3.92 -1.22
C THR A 167 3.48 -4.31 -0.16
N PHE A 168 3.75 -3.97 1.11
CA PHE A 168 2.81 -4.19 2.21
C PHE A 168 2.28 -2.86 2.73
N GLY A 169 1.06 -2.89 3.22
CA GLY A 169 0.42 -1.72 3.75
C GLY A 169 -0.57 -1.99 4.87
N ASN A 170 -1.08 -0.91 5.44
CA ASN A 170 -2.20 -0.89 6.38
C ASN A 170 -3.32 -0.04 5.76
N ASP A 171 -4.38 -0.69 5.29
CA ASP A 171 -5.60 -0.01 4.83
C ASP A 171 -6.47 0.38 6.05
N LEU A 172 -6.00 1.35 6.85
CA LEU A 172 -6.79 1.85 7.97
C LEU A 172 -8.11 2.44 7.47
N CYS A 173 -9.24 2.00 8.02
CA CYS A 173 -10.54 2.52 7.61
C CYS A 173 -11.55 2.58 8.76
N ASP A 174 -12.64 3.38 8.58
CA ASP A 174 -13.75 3.46 9.52
C ASP A 174 -14.82 2.39 9.20
N ILE A 175 -14.52 1.14 9.57
CA ILE A 175 -15.41 0.00 9.33
C ILE A 175 -16.79 0.19 9.97
N GLY A 176 -16.86 1.02 11.02
CA GLY A 176 -18.12 1.33 11.69
C GLY A 176 -19.13 1.98 10.75
N LEU A 177 -18.70 2.84 9.83
CA LEU A 177 -19.57 3.42 8.79
C LEU A 177 -20.13 2.35 7.87
N HIS A 178 -19.27 1.44 7.37
CA HIS A 178 -19.71 0.31 6.54
C HIS A 178 -20.69 -0.62 7.26
N ARG A 179 -20.51 -0.80 8.57
CA ARG A 179 -21.40 -1.63 9.40
C ARG A 179 -22.76 -0.99 9.65
N GLN A 180 -22.84 0.35 9.65
CA GLN A 180 -24.10 1.06 9.73
C GLN A 180 -24.89 0.91 8.42
N ASP A 181 -24.24 1.12 7.29
CA ASP A 181 -24.81 0.95 5.95
C ASP A 181 -23.70 0.63 4.94
N PRO A 182 -23.76 -0.48 4.21
CA PRO A 182 -22.81 -0.81 3.15
C PRO A 182 -22.65 0.29 2.08
N GLY A 183 -23.64 1.15 1.88
CA GLY A 183 -23.59 2.33 1.01
C GLY A 183 -22.60 3.39 1.50
N TYR A 184 -22.19 3.37 2.78
CA TYR A 184 -21.17 4.27 3.32
C TYR A 184 -19.73 3.78 3.09
N ASN A 185 -19.55 2.69 2.36
CA ASN A 185 -18.23 2.17 2.07
C ASN A 185 -17.25 3.21 1.48
N PRO A 186 -17.64 4.11 0.55
CA PRO A 186 -16.74 5.15 0.06
C PRO A 186 -16.22 6.08 1.16
N TYR A 187 -17.05 6.43 2.14
CA TYR A 187 -16.63 7.24 3.29
C TYR A 187 -15.76 6.46 4.27
N CYS A 188 -16.05 5.18 4.48
CA CYS A 188 -15.27 4.28 5.33
C CYS A 188 -13.79 4.27 4.92
N LYS A 189 -13.50 4.32 3.63
CA LYS A 189 -12.16 4.23 3.06
C LYS A 189 -11.40 5.58 2.99
N LEU A 190 -11.98 6.70 3.42
CA LEU A 190 -11.34 8.03 3.41
C LEU A 190 -10.46 8.29 4.65
N CYS A 191 -9.76 7.26 5.15
CA CYS A 191 -8.71 7.38 6.15
C CYS A 191 -7.34 7.24 5.46
N ASP A 192 -6.26 7.77 6.07
CA ASP A 192 -4.92 7.57 5.56
C ASP A 192 -4.55 6.08 5.50
N THR A 193 -3.67 5.73 4.60
CA THR A 193 -3.14 4.37 4.40
C THR A 193 -1.62 4.39 4.49
N ALA A 194 -1.03 3.45 5.20
CA ALA A 194 0.42 3.25 5.17
C ALA A 194 0.79 2.25 4.06
N LEU A 195 1.90 2.54 3.36
CA LEU A 195 2.62 1.57 2.54
C LEU A 195 4.08 1.52 2.98
N THR A 196 4.69 0.33 2.90
CA THR A 196 6.14 0.25 3.09
C THR A 196 6.87 0.80 1.87
N PRO A 197 8.09 1.32 2.02
CA PRO A 197 8.86 1.84 0.89
C PRO A 197 9.48 0.74 0.02
N TRP A 198 9.31 -0.52 0.41
CA TRP A 198 9.93 -1.68 -0.22
C TRP A 198 9.08 -2.19 -1.36
N LEU A 199 9.61 -2.15 -2.58
CA LEU A 199 9.02 -2.82 -3.74
C LEU A 199 9.68 -4.20 -3.88
N PHE A 200 8.92 -5.23 -3.58
CA PHE A 200 9.33 -6.62 -3.81
C PHE A 200 9.15 -6.94 -5.29
N LEU A 201 10.24 -7.32 -5.94
CA LEU A 201 10.26 -7.68 -7.35
C LEU A 201 9.83 -9.14 -7.53
N GLY A 202 9.06 -9.43 -8.55
CA GLY A 202 8.55 -10.78 -8.84
C GLY A 202 7.04 -10.94 -8.60
N PRO A 203 6.50 -12.14 -8.74
CA PRO A 203 5.07 -12.38 -8.63
C PRO A 203 4.55 -12.12 -7.22
N PRO A 204 3.24 -11.83 -7.06
CA PRO A 204 2.63 -11.73 -5.74
C PRO A 204 2.90 -13.01 -4.92
N PRO A 205 3.17 -12.89 -3.61
CA PRO A 205 3.50 -14.03 -2.79
C PRO A 205 2.29 -14.94 -2.59
N ARG A 206 2.51 -16.25 -2.62
CA ARG A 206 1.46 -17.23 -2.37
C ARG A 206 0.97 -17.21 -0.93
N THR A 207 1.91 -17.12 0.02
CA THR A 207 1.61 -17.14 1.46
C THR A 207 2.37 -16.01 2.15
N VAL A 208 1.66 -15.20 2.90
CA VAL A 208 2.20 -14.16 3.78
C VAL A 208 1.63 -14.36 5.16
N THR A 209 2.51 -14.40 6.15
CA THR A 209 2.12 -14.53 7.55
C THR A 209 2.72 -13.41 8.37
N GLY A 210 1.98 -12.94 9.36
CA GLY A 210 2.45 -11.86 10.20
C GLY A 210 1.68 -11.71 11.50
N ARG A 211 1.93 -10.59 12.17
CA ARG A 211 1.28 -10.20 13.42
C ARG A 211 1.03 -8.70 13.41
N VAL A 212 -0.13 -8.31 13.90
CA VAL A 212 -0.43 -6.93 14.25
C VAL A 212 -0.33 -6.77 15.77
N THR A 213 0.27 -5.68 16.22
CA THR A 213 0.31 -5.28 17.64
C THR A 213 -0.17 -3.84 17.74
N ILE A 214 -1.16 -3.60 18.59
CA ILE A 214 -1.63 -2.24 18.88
C ILE A 214 -1.16 -1.86 20.28
N VAL A 215 -0.41 -0.75 20.37
CA VAL A 215 0.15 -0.22 21.60
C VAL A 215 -0.61 1.04 21.99
N ARG A 216 -1.08 1.10 23.24
CA ARG A 216 -1.74 2.25 23.86
C ARG A 216 -1.04 2.57 25.17
N ASP A 217 -0.70 3.84 25.39
CA ASP A 217 -0.02 4.31 26.61
C ASP A 217 1.25 3.51 26.95
N GLY A 218 1.98 3.07 25.92
CA GLY A 218 3.23 2.32 26.07
C GLY A 218 3.08 0.84 26.37
N ALA A 219 1.85 0.30 26.42
CA ALA A 219 1.59 -1.12 26.66
C ALA A 219 0.84 -1.75 25.48
N THR A 220 1.07 -3.05 25.24
CA THR A 220 0.27 -3.80 24.25
C THR A 220 -1.18 -3.84 24.70
N ALA A 221 -2.06 -3.24 23.90
CA ALA A 221 -3.50 -3.19 24.15
C ALA A 221 -4.23 -4.32 23.41
N TRP A 222 -3.72 -4.73 22.26
CA TRP A 222 -4.20 -5.85 21.48
C TRP A 222 -3.09 -6.40 20.58
N GLU A 223 -3.12 -7.70 20.31
CA GLU A 223 -2.28 -8.33 19.29
C GLU A 223 -3.01 -9.51 18.65
N GLY A 224 -2.76 -9.74 17.38
CA GLY A 224 -3.34 -10.86 16.64
C GLY A 224 -2.50 -11.25 15.41
N PRO A 225 -2.59 -12.50 14.95
CA PRO A 225 -1.98 -12.92 13.70
C PRO A 225 -2.77 -12.40 12.52
N PHE A 226 -2.14 -12.39 11.34
CA PHE A 226 -2.81 -12.25 10.05
C PHE A 226 -2.15 -13.15 9.02
N ASP A 227 -2.96 -13.58 8.06
CA ASP A 227 -2.54 -14.34 6.89
C ASP A 227 -3.05 -13.62 5.64
N CYS A 228 -2.19 -13.49 4.63
CA CYS A 228 -2.57 -13.01 3.32
C CYS A 228 -1.70 -13.66 2.23
N GLY A 229 -1.88 -13.26 0.98
CA GLY A 229 -1.22 -13.90 -0.15
C GLY A 229 -2.24 -14.61 -1.05
N ASP A 230 -1.81 -15.04 -2.21
CA ASP A 230 -2.68 -15.64 -3.25
C ASP A 230 -3.47 -16.86 -2.72
N ASP A 231 -2.82 -17.69 -1.91
CA ASP A 231 -3.44 -18.89 -1.33
C ASP A 231 -4.59 -18.56 -0.34
N ALA A 232 -4.60 -17.36 0.26
CA ALA A 232 -5.63 -16.91 1.16
C ALA A 232 -6.84 -16.27 0.46
N LEU A 233 -6.70 -15.92 -0.82
CA LEU A 233 -7.75 -15.25 -1.59
C LEU A 233 -8.77 -16.22 -2.17
N TYR A 234 -10.05 -15.84 -2.14
CA TYR A 234 -11.14 -16.49 -2.86
C TYR A 234 -11.01 -16.25 -4.37
N TYR A 235 -10.69 -15.01 -4.76
CA TYR A 235 -10.53 -14.59 -6.14
C TYR A 235 -9.09 -14.80 -6.63
N ARG A 236 -8.90 -15.12 -7.90
CA ARG A 236 -7.59 -15.09 -8.53
C ARG A 236 -7.16 -13.64 -8.73
N ILE A 237 -5.91 -13.34 -8.39
CA ILE A 237 -5.34 -11.97 -8.53
C ILE A 237 -5.46 -11.49 -9.99
N GLN A 238 -5.19 -12.38 -10.97
CA GLN A 238 -5.26 -12.05 -12.38
C GLN A 238 -6.67 -11.60 -12.79
N ASP A 239 -7.72 -12.31 -12.38
CA ASP A 239 -9.10 -11.96 -12.75
C ASP A 239 -9.53 -10.61 -12.17
N MET A 240 -9.10 -10.33 -10.93
CA MET A 240 -9.34 -9.04 -10.29
C MET A 240 -8.64 -7.89 -11.04
N ALA A 241 -7.38 -8.09 -11.43
CA ALA A 241 -6.61 -7.12 -12.19
C ALA A 241 -7.18 -6.92 -13.60
N ASP A 242 -7.49 -8.00 -14.32
CA ASP A 242 -8.08 -7.97 -15.66
C ASP A 242 -9.38 -7.17 -15.66
N HIS A 243 -10.24 -7.41 -14.67
CA HIS A 243 -11.49 -6.66 -14.54
C HIS A 243 -11.24 -5.18 -14.22
N LEU A 244 -10.35 -4.87 -13.26
CA LEU A 244 -10.03 -3.50 -12.88
C LEU A 244 -9.52 -2.71 -14.09
N PHE A 245 -8.61 -3.29 -14.85
CA PHE A 245 -8.01 -2.62 -16.00
C PHE A 245 -8.89 -2.61 -17.26
N THR A 246 -10.14 -3.05 -17.21
CA THR A 246 -11.13 -2.73 -18.25
C THR A 246 -11.57 -1.26 -18.20
N PHE A 247 -11.42 -0.59 -17.04
CA PHE A 247 -11.87 0.79 -16.86
C PHE A 247 -10.80 1.80 -17.31
N PRO A 248 -11.11 2.66 -18.32
CA PRO A 248 -10.13 3.64 -18.82
C PRO A 248 -9.58 4.60 -17.76
N ALA A 249 -10.37 4.90 -16.71
CA ALA A 249 -9.99 5.85 -15.67
C ALA A 249 -8.72 5.41 -14.91
N VAL A 250 -8.52 4.09 -14.69
CA VAL A 250 -7.34 3.54 -14.03
C VAL A 250 -6.18 3.25 -15.00
N ARG A 251 -6.41 3.46 -16.31
CA ARG A 251 -5.43 3.26 -17.38
C ARG A 251 -4.86 4.56 -17.92
N ARG A 252 -5.02 5.68 -17.23
CA ARG A 252 -4.43 6.96 -17.66
C ARG A 252 -2.91 6.81 -17.82
N PRO A 253 -2.32 7.27 -18.94
CA PRO A 253 -0.88 7.22 -19.16
C PRO A 253 -0.07 7.83 -18.00
N GLY A 254 0.99 7.15 -17.57
CA GLY A 254 1.85 7.56 -16.47
C GLY A 254 1.24 7.45 -15.08
N LEU A 255 0.04 6.88 -14.94
CA LEU A 255 -0.57 6.62 -13.65
C LEU A 255 0.11 5.43 -12.97
N VAL A 256 0.51 5.61 -11.72
CA VAL A 256 0.90 4.51 -10.84
C VAL A 256 -0.33 4.03 -10.07
N ASN A 257 -0.62 2.73 -10.11
CA ASN A 257 -1.73 2.14 -9.38
C ASN A 257 -1.19 1.30 -8.23
N TYR A 258 -1.58 1.63 -6.99
CA TYR A 258 -1.45 0.76 -5.82
C TYR A 258 -2.78 0.08 -5.61
N VAL A 259 -2.80 -1.25 -5.70
CA VAL A 259 -4.02 -2.05 -5.63
C VAL A 259 -3.96 -2.97 -4.42
N LEU A 260 -4.67 -2.61 -3.36
CA LEU A 260 -4.80 -3.37 -2.13
C LEU A 260 -5.68 -4.62 -2.36
N LEU A 261 -5.25 -5.76 -1.84
CA LEU A 261 -5.91 -7.05 -2.10
C LEU A 261 -6.94 -7.47 -1.03
N GLY A 262 -7.12 -6.65 0.00
CA GLY A 262 -8.00 -6.94 1.13
C GLY A 262 -7.27 -7.67 2.28
N ALA A 263 -7.90 -7.64 3.46
CA ALA A 263 -7.40 -8.27 4.68
C ALA A 263 -8.33 -9.37 5.18
N ASP A 264 -7.76 -10.30 5.97
CA ASP A 264 -8.49 -11.42 6.56
C ASP A 264 -9.02 -11.09 7.96
N GLU A 265 -8.12 -10.85 8.91
CA GLU A 265 -8.44 -10.62 10.32
C GLU A 265 -7.89 -9.27 10.79
N ALA A 266 -8.57 -8.70 11.81
CA ALA A 266 -8.18 -7.44 12.40
C ALA A 266 -8.80 -7.29 13.80
N SER A 267 -8.24 -6.40 14.61
CA SER A 267 -8.61 -6.15 16.01
C SER A 267 -10.11 -5.86 16.23
N PHE A 268 -10.75 -5.22 15.24
CA PHE A 268 -12.17 -4.93 15.29
C PHE A 268 -13.04 -6.17 15.45
N HIS A 269 -12.66 -7.31 14.87
CA HIS A 269 -13.42 -8.56 14.93
C HIS A 269 -13.38 -9.18 16.35
N ASP A 270 -12.30 -8.91 17.10
CA ASP A 270 -12.16 -9.30 18.50
C ASP A 270 -12.82 -8.31 19.48
N GLY A 271 -13.55 -7.33 18.95
CA GLY A 271 -14.21 -6.32 19.76
C GLY A 271 -13.30 -5.17 20.23
N PHE A 272 -12.04 -5.15 19.82
CA PHE A 272 -11.14 -4.03 20.14
C PHE A 272 -11.58 -2.75 19.41
N ARG A 273 -11.24 -1.61 19.99
CA ARG A 273 -11.52 -0.29 19.41
C ARG A 273 -10.26 0.55 19.42
N ILE A 274 -9.75 0.82 18.22
CA ILE A 274 -8.63 1.71 17.99
C ILE A 274 -9.03 3.13 18.42
N ALA A 275 -8.13 3.81 19.10
CA ALA A 275 -8.31 5.15 19.64
C ALA A 275 -7.25 6.12 19.12
N ASP A 276 -7.48 7.43 19.36
CA ASP A 276 -6.48 8.46 19.09
C ASP A 276 -5.19 8.20 19.87
N GLY A 277 -4.05 8.28 19.18
CA GLY A 277 -2.73 8.05 19.75
C GLY A 277 -2.26 6.60 19.75
N ASP A 278 -3.13 5.62 19.44
CA ASP A 278 -2.71 4.23 19.31
C ASP A 278 -1.64 4.09 18.23
N ARG A 279 -0.67 3.21 18.49
CA ARG A 279 0.35 2.82 17.53
C ARG A 279 0.03 1.42 17.01
N ILE A 280 -0.03 1.27 15.71
CA ILE A 280 -0.29 0.01 15.02
C ILE A 280 1.01 -0.45 14.39
N ALA A 281 1.59 -1.50 14.93
CA ALA A 281 2.77 -2.17 14.38
C ALA A 281 2.34 -3.43 13.62
N ILE A 282 2.81 -3.55 12.38
CA ILE A 282 2.57 -4.70 11.51
C ILE A 282 3.91 -5.37 11.23
N ASP A 283 4.05 -6.61 11.68
CA ASP A 283 5.22 -7.46 11.47
C ASP A 283 4.89 -8.53 10.43
N VAL A 284 5.37 -8.34 9.20
CA VAL A 284 5.23 -9.29 8.09
C VAL A 284 6.35 -10.32 8.18
N LYS A 285 6.18 -11.31 9.07
CA LYS A 285 7.21 -12.29 9.43
C LYS A 285 7.80 -13.05 8.25
N SER A 286 6.95 -13.42 7.30
CA SER A 286 7.35 -14.16 6.11
C SER A 286 8.31 -13.36 5.20
N HIS A 287 8.40 -12.04 5.36
CA HIS A 287 9.21 -11.14 4.53
C HIS A 287 10.24 -10.34 5.32
N GLY A 288 10.27 -10.49 6.65
CA GLY A 288 11.21 -9.77 7.51
C GLY A 288 10.97 -8.25 7.52
N VAL A 289 9.73 -7.81 7.32
CA VAL A 289 9.36 -6.40 7.27
C VAL A 289 8.50 -6.04 8.46
N THR A 290 8.90 -5.03 9.21
CA THR A 290 8.08 -4.46 10.28
C THR A 290 7.91 -2.97 10.05
N PHE A 291 6.68 -2.48 10.22
CA PHE A 291 6.38 -1.05 10.13
C PHE A 291 5.33 -0.66 11.16
N GLU A 292 5.39 0.59 11.59
CA GLU A 292 4.50 1.13 12.62
C GLU A 292 4.01 2.52 12.22
N ASN A 293 2.75 2.80 12.51
CA ASN A 293 2.16 4.13 12.36
C ASN A 293 1.31 4.46 13.59
N ARG A 294 1.21 5.75 13.93
CA ARG A 294 0.34 6.23 14.97
C ARG A 294 -0.96 6.74 14.37
N VAL A 295 -2.09 6.35 14.96
CA VAL A 295 -3.41 6.88 14.60
C VAL A 295 -3.61 8.27 15.20
N ARG A 296 -4.09 9.22 14.38
CA ARG A 296 -4.34 10.58 14.81
C ARG A 296 -5.72 11.08 14.37
N TYR A 297 -6.53 11.42 15.36
CA TYR A 297 -7.84 12.03 15.14
C TYR A 297 -7.68 13.52 14.88
N VAL A 298 -8.25 14.02 13.78
CA VAL A 298 -8.18 15.44 13.43
C VAL A 298 -9.55 16.03 13.22
N SER A 299 -9.77 17.23 13.81
CA SER A 299 -10.98 18.01 13.54
C SER A 299 -10.96 18.53 12.11
N PRO A 300 -12.14 18.61 11.45
CA PRO A 300 -12.21 19.14 10.10
C PRO A 300 -11.73 20.59 10.06
N ALA A 301 -11.02 20.92 8.99
CA ALA A 301 -10.70 22.31 8.69
C ALA A 301 -12.00 23.10 8.39
N PRO A 302 -12.05 24.40 8.70
CA PRO A 302 -13.18 25.22 8.30
C PRO A 302 -13.28 25.27 6.76
N TYR A 303 -14.50 25.24 6.26
CA TYR A 303 -14.80 25.37 4.83
C TYR A 303 -15.92 26.40 4.61
N THR A 304 -15.93 26.98 3.42
CA THR A 304 -17.01 27.91 3.04
C THR A 304 -18.20 27.15 2.48
N THR A 305 -19.39 27.40 2.99
CA THR A 305 -20.63 26.88 2.41
C THR A 305 -21.13 27.80 1.30
N PRO A 306 -21.83 27.29 0.27
CA PRO A 306 -22.55 28.14 -0.66
C PRO A 306 -23.53 29.04 0.07
N ALA A 307 -23.65 30.30 -0.35
CA ALA A 307 -24.70 31.17 0.16
C ALA A 307 -26.10 30.54 -0.09
N PRO A 308 -27.05 30.66 0.83
CA PRO A 308 -28.42 30.21 0.58
C PRO A 308 -28.95 30.82 -0.71
N VAL A 309 -29.54 30.01 -1.58
CA VAL A 309 -30.24 30.51 -2.76
C VAL A 309 -31.40 31.32 -2.26
N ALA A 310 -31.45 32.62 -2.61
CA ALA A 310 -32.61 33.45 -2.27
C ALA A 310 -33.85 32.84 -2.94
N THR A 311 -34.80 32.39 -2.15
CA THR A 311 -36.12 32.00 -2.67
C THR A 311 -36.81 33.27 -3.15
N ALA A 312 -37.07 33.34 -4.49
CA ALA A 312 -37.84 34.42 -5.09
C ALA A 312 -39.29 34.37 -4.63
#